data_cf67166e73c78f98aa2c122715571d2d
#
_entry.id   cf67166e73c78f98aa2c122715571d2d
#
_cell.length_a   1.000
_cell.length_b   1.000
_cell.length_c   1.000
_cell.angle_alpha   90.00
_cell.angle_beta   90.00
_cell.angle_gamma   90.00
#
_symmetry.space_group_name_H-M   'P 1'
#
loop_
_entity.id
_entity.type
_entity.pdbx_description
1 polymer ?
#
loop_
_entity_poly.entity_id
_entity_poly.type
_entity_poly.pdbx_seq_one_letter_code
_entity_poly.pdbx_strand_id
1 'polypeptide(L)' 'MLFTIEFFRIRESDNAHATLDRITHMAPDLESAKTKARSLFDTLNMPQDPDGLRILNQDGLEVFFWTPGTNQS' A
#
# COMPACT_ATOMS: atom_id res chain seq x y z
N MET A 1 16.75 -2.08 3.74
CA MET A 1 16.20 -0.92 3.01
C MET A 1 14.92 -0.49 3.67
N LEU A 2 14.71 0.81 3.77
CA LEU A 2 13.50 1.34 4.38
C LEU A 2 12.44 1.57 3.31
N PHE A 3 11.26 1.02 3.54
CA PHE A 3 10.11 1.21 2.64
C PHE A 3 8.98 1.87 3.40
N THR A 4 8.20 2.66 2.67
CA THR A 4 6.97 3.24 3.20
C THR A 4 5.80 2.56 2.50
N ILE A 5 4.89 1.99 3.28
CA ILE A 5 3.70 1.32 2.76
C ILE A 5 2.52 2.24 3.04
N GLU A 6 1.82 2.66 1.98
CA GLU A 6 0.65 3.53 2.10
C GLU A 6 -0.58 2.78 1.65
N PHE A 7 -1.61 2.83 2.49
CA PHE A 7 -2.92 2.28 2.17
C PHE A 7 -3.84 3.43 1.79
N PHE A 8 -4.62 3.25 0.73
CA PHE A 8 -5.39 4.36 0.19
C PHE A 8 -6.77 3.91 -0.25
N ARG A 9 -7.68 4.89 -0.35
CA ARG A 9 -8.96 4.71 -1.01
C ARG A 9 -8.99 5.59 -2.24
N ILE A 10 -9.72 5.12 -3.26
CA ILE A 10 -9.92 5.88 -4.48
C ILE A 10 -11.28 6.56 -4.34
N ARG A 11 -11.29 7.89 -4.39
CA ARG A 11 -12.54 8.64 -4.27
C ARG A 11 -13.27 8.60 -5.60
N GLU A 12 -14.56 8.32 -5.54
CA GLU A 12 -15.36 8.21 -6.75
C GLU A 12 -15.53 9.54 -7.46
N SER A 13 -15.56 10.63 -6.70
CA SER A 13 -15.85 11.93 -7.27
C SER A 13 -14.77 12.44 -8.21
N ASP A 14 -13.50 12.11 -7.93
CA ASP A 14 -12.40 12.66 -8.71
C ASP A 14 -11.27 11.64 -8.93
N ASN A 15 -11.46 10.40 -8.53
CA ASN A 15 -10.47 9.32 -8.62
C ASN A 15 -9.16 9.63 -7.88
N ALA A 16 -9.19 10.58 -6.96
CA ALA A 16 -8.00 10.89 -6.16
C ALA A 16 -7.78 9.81 -5.12
N HIS A 17 -6.52 9.56 -4.79
CA HIS A 17 -6.16 8.60 -3.78
C HIS A 17 -6.08 9.29 -2.43
N ALA A 18 -6.92 8.85 -1.50
CA ALA A 18 -6.92 9.37 -0.14
C ALA A 18 -6.14 8.37 0.74
N THR A 19 -5.03 8.79 1.31
CA THR A 19 -4.20 7.92 2.14
C THR A 19 -4.91 7.69 3.46
N LEU A 20 -5.14 6.42 3.78
CA LEU A 20 -5.78 6.03 5.04
C LEU A 20 -4.75 5.81 6.14
N ASP A 21 -3.62 5.21 5.78
CA ASP A 21 -2.58 4.90 6.76
C ASP A 21 -1.25 4.79 6.04
N ARG A 22 -0.19 5.00 6.79
CA ARG A 22 1.17 4.96 6.26
C ARG A 22 2.06 4.30 7.30
N ILE A 23 2.83 3.30 6.88
CA ILE A 23 3.68 2.53 7.76
C ILE A 23 5.06 2.43 7.14
N THR A 24 6.10 2.70 7.93
CA THR A 24 7.46 2.45 7.49
C THR A 24 7.88 1.04 7.91
N HIS A 25 8.63 0.37 7.04
CA HIS A 25 9.04 -1.01 7.28
C HIS A 25 10.44 -1.21 6.73
N MET A 26 11.30 -1.76 7.56
CA MET A 26 12.65 -2.10 7.13
C MET A 26 12.63 -3.53 6.59
N ALA A 27 13.04 -3.69 5.34
CA ALA A 27 13.07 -4.99 4.68
C ALA A 27 14.35 -5.12 3.87
N PRO A 28 14.83 -6.34 3.65
CA PRO A 28 16.05 -6.54 2.86
C PRO A 28 15.86 -6.28 1.38
N ASP A 29 14.62 -6.42 0.88
CA ASP A 29 14.33 -6.22 -0.53
C ASP A 29 12.85 -5.88 -0.70
N LEU A 30 12.48 -5.56 -1.93
CA LEU A 30 11.11 -5.19 -2.24
C LEU A 30 10.15 -6.36 -2.08
N GLU A 31 10.58 -7.58 -2.39
CA GLU A 31 9.70 -8.75 -2.25
C GLU A 31 9.27 -8.96 -0.81
N SER A 32 10.17 -8.76 0.14
CA SER A 32 9.83 -8.84 1.56
C SER A 32 8.86 -7.74 1.94
N ALA A 33 9.06 -6.54 1.41
CA ALA A 33 8.15 -5.42 1.68
C ALA A 33 6.76 -5.70 1.12
N LYS A 34 6.66 -6.30 -0.07
CA LYS A 34 5.38 -6.68 -0.66
C LYS A 34 4.64 -7.69 0.20
N THR A 35 5.33 -8.69 0.69
CA THR A 35 4.75 -9.72 1.55
C THR A 35 4.18 -9.08 2.82
N LYS A 36 4.96 -8.19 3.44
CA LYS A 36 4.53 -7.49 4.64
C LYS A 36 3.31 -6.62 4.35
N ALA A 37 3.32 -5.91 3.23
CA ALA A 37 2.24 -5.00 2.88
C ALA A 37 0.93 -5.77 2.68
N ARG A 38 0.97 -6.90 2.00
CA ARG A 38 -0.24 -7.70 1.79
C ARG A 38 -0.76 -8.27 3.09
N SER A 39 0.12 -8.68 3.98
CA SER A 39 -0.27 -9.17 5.29
C SER A 39 -0.97 -8.08 6.09
N LEU A 40 -0.43 -6.87 6.07
CA LEU A 40 -1.02 -5.74 6.77
C LEU A 40 -2.36 -5.35 6.15
N PHE A 41 -2.49 -5.44 4.84
CA PHE A 41 -3.74 -5.14 4.16
C PHE A 41 -4.89 -5.99 4.71
N ASP A 42 -4.60 -7.25 4.99
CA ASP A 42 -5.62 -8.18 5.48
C ASP A 42 -5.87 -8.07 6.97
N THR A 43 -4.89 -7.62 7.75
CA THR A 43 -4.96 -7.71 9.20
C THR A 43 -5.03 -6.36 9.91
N LEU A 44 -4.63 -5.28 9.24
CA LEU A 44 -4.61 -3.98 9.88
C LEU A 44 -6.04 -3.44 10.01
N ASN A 45 -6.39 -3.01 11.22
CA ASN A 45 -7.72 -2.50 11.49
C ASN A 45 -7.76 -1.00 11.16
N MET A 46 -8.10 -0.68 9.93
CA MET A 46 -8.19 0.69 9.47
C MET A 46 -9.60 1.22 9.60
N PRO A 47 -9.78 2.55 9.70
CA PRO A 47 -11.12 3.12 9.84
C PRO A 47 -12.02 2.85 8.64
N GLN A 48 -11.43 2.62 7.47
CA GLN A 48 -12.18 2.27 6.26
C GLN A 48 -11.42 1.18 5.54
N ASP A 49 -12.13 0.38 4.76
CA ASP A 49 -11.48 -0.63 3.94
C ASP A 49 -10.71 0.04 2.83
N PRO A 50 -9.42 -0.22 2.69
CA PRO A 50 -8.64 0.40 1.64
C PRO A 50 -8.95 -0.22 0.28
N ASP A 51 -8.79 0.57 -0.77
CA ASP A 51 -8.91 0.09 -2.14
C ASP A 51 -7.60 -0.51 -2.64
N GLY A 52 -6.50 -0.14 -2.05
CA GLY A 52 -5.22 -0.68 -2.44
C GLY A 52 -4.08 -0.17 -1.57
N LEU A 53 -2.88 -0.51 -1.97
CA LEU A 53 -1.68 -0.05 -1.30
C LEU A 53 -0.61 0.29 -2.32
N ARG A 54 0.36 1.07 -1.88
CA ARG A 54 1.56 1.33 -2.66
C ARG A 54 2.76 1.34 -1.74
N ILE A 55 3.91 1.04 -2.30
CA ILE A 55 5.16 1.00 -1.56
C ILE A 55 6.11 2.02 -2.17
N LEU A 56 6.66 2.86 -1.33
CA LEU A 56 7.66 3.85 -1.73
C LEU A 56 9.01 3.40 -1.19
N ASN A 57 10.07 3.65 -1.95
CA ASN A 57 11.42 3.37 -1.46
C ASN A 57 11.88 4.53 -0.56
N GLN A 58 13.13 4.43 -0.08
CA GLN A 58 13.64 5.43 0.84
C GLN A 58 13.85 6.80 0.17
N ASP A 59 13.82 6.88 -1.14
CA ASP A 59 13.87 8.14 -1.87
C ASP A 59 12.49 8.73 -2.12
N GLY A 60 11.44 8.05 -1.66
CA GLY A 60 10.08 8.52 -1.86
C GLY A 60 9.48 8.15 -3.21
N LEU A 61 10.13 7.27 -3.96
CA LEU A 61 9.64 6.85 -5.27
C LEU A 61 8.75 5.62 -5.12
N GLU A 62 7.62 5.63 -5.82
CA GLU A 62 6.72 4.50 -5.82
C GLU A 62 7.34 3.35 -6.60
N VAL A 63 7.54 2.23 -5.93
CA VAL A 63 8.16 1.04 -6.51
C VAL A 63 7.20 -0.13 -6.65
N PHE A 64 6.01 -0.01 -6.08
CA PHE A 64 4.99 -1.05 -6.17
C PHE A 64 3.62 -0.44 -5.95
N PHE A 65 2.63 -0.88 -6.71
CA PHE A 65 1.24 -0.45 -6.61
C PHE A 65 0.36 -1.69 -6.72
N TRP A 66 -0.63 -1.83 -5.85
CA TRP A 66 -1.47 -3.01 -5.85
C TRP A 66 -2.88 -2.67 -5.41
N THR A 67 -3.85 -3.18 -6.15
CA THR A 67 -5.26 -3.10 -5.79
C THR A 67 -5.87 -4.49 -5.95
N PRO A 68 -6.48 -5.04 -4.89
CA PRO A 68 -6.92 -6.44 -4.95
C PRO A 68 -8.02 -6.72 -5.96
N GLY A 69 -8.79 -5.70 -6.34
CA GLY A 69 -9.89 -5.91 -7.24
C GLY A 69 -9.56 -5.85 -8.71
N THR A 70 -8.33 -5.50 -9.09
CA THR A 70 -8.03 -5.18 -10.49
C THR A 70 -7.37 -6.31 -11.25
N ASN A 71 -6.87 -7.31 -10.60
CA ASN A 71 -6.18 -8.40 -11.28
C ASN A 71 -7.02 -9.65 -11.35
N GLN A 72 -8.27 -9.47 -11.54
CA GLN A 72 -9.22 -10.56 -11.62
C GLN A 72 -9.17 -11.16 -12.99
N SER A 73 -8.41 -11.84 -13.34
CA SER A 73 -8.42 -12.39 -14.70
C SER A 73 -8.63 -13.88 -14.68
#